data_fd02b57e0d8e546595edc7c6a86bca0b
#
_entry.id   fd02b57e0d8e546595edc7c6a86bca0b
#
_cell.length_a   1.000
_cell.length_b   1.000
_cell.length_c   1.000
_cell.angle_alpha   90.00
_cell.angle_beta   90.00
_cell.angle_gamma   90.00
#
_symmetry.space_group_name_H-M   'P 1'
#
loop_
_entity.id
_entity.type
_entity.pdbx_description
1 polymer ?
#
loop_
_entity_poly.entity_id
_entity_poly.type
_entity_poly.pdbx_seq_one_letter_code
_entity_poly.pdbx_strand_id
1 'polypeptide(L)'
;MELPDDHYDLPELSANISTPQQTMEVYRLLQLFASRLDLQIVTLSESSQGEWRVGFTDGMQVFLGARDVNARMQRFLRVYGNALRYQGQAVDYADARYTSGIAVRFRPEVRNDGQFAGAITGALSPLSKPNGS
;
A
#
# COMPACT_ATOMS: atom_id res chain seq x y z
N MET A 1 -19.93 25.58 2.11
CA MET A 1 -19.55 25.01 1.92
C MET A 1 -19.17 24.23 1.85
N GLU A 2 -19.25 24.10 1.85
CA GLU A 2 -18.83 23.25 1.65
C GLU A 2 -17.92 22.86 1.82
N LEU A 3 -18.05 22.31 2.15
CA LEU A 3 -16.85 21.80 2.44
C LEU A 3 -16.39 20.80 1.55
N PRO A 4 -15.97 21.16 0.39
CA PRO A 4 -15.45 20.24 -0.58
C PRO A 4 -14.32 19.43 -0.04
N ASP A 5 -13.56 19.98 0.86
CA ASP A 5 -12.44 19.24 1.40
C ASP A 5 -12.86 17.96 2.08
N ASP A 6 -13.99 17.97 2.72
CA ASP A 6 -14.45 16.79 3.39
C ASP A 6 -14.76 15.68 2.41
N HIS A 7 -15.23 16.03 1.24
CA HIS A 7 -15.53 15.03 0.24
C HIS A 7 -14.27 14.38 -0.30
N TYR A 8 -13.21 15.15 -0.44
CA TYR A 8 -11.98 14.60 -0.98
C TYR A 8 -11.30 13.68 -0.01
N ASP A 9 -11.61 13.83 1.27
CA ASP A 9 -10.98 13.01 2.29
C ASP A 9 -11.71 11.71 2.54
N LEU A 10 -12.87 11.50 1.93
CA LEU A 10 -13.63 10.28 2.14
C LEU A 10 -13.03 9.16 1.31
N PRO A 11 -12.73 8.02 1.92
CA PRO A 11 -12.21 6.89 1.18
C PRO A 11 -13.29 6.18 0.40
N GLU A 12 -12.87 5.48 -0.64
CA GLU A 12 -13.73 4.56 -1.34
C GLU A 12 -13.54 3.17 -0.75
N LEU A 13 -14.59 2.63 -0.18
CA LEU A 13 -14.54 1.32 0.42
C LEU A 13 -15.40 0.37 -0.39
N SER A 14 -14.84 -0.79 -0.73
CA SER A 14 -15.63 -1.82 -1.41
C SER A 14 -15.26 -3.18 -0.84
N ALA A 15 -16.25 -4.04 -0.72
CA ALA A 15 -16.02 -5.35 -0.17
C ALA A 15 -16.93 -6.36 -0.86
N ASN A 16 -16.45 -7.58 -0.96
CA ASN A 16 -17.21 -8.67 -1.57
C ASN A 16 -17.73 -9.64 -0.54
N ILE A 17 -17.05 -9.78 0.57
CA ILE A 17 -17.40 -10.75 1.61
C ILE A 17 -17.79 -10.05 2.89
N SER A 18 -17.02 -9.04 3.28
CA SER A 18 -17.23 -8.35 4.55
C SER A 18 -18.44 -7.43 4.49
N THR A 19 -19.10 -7.26 5.62
CA THR A 19 -20.21 -6.30 5.74
C THR A 19 -19.66 -4.88 5.70
N PRO A 20 -20.53 -3.88 5.49
CA PRO A 20 -20.08 -2.50 5.56
C PRO A 20 -19.47 -2.13 6.90
N GLN A 21 -20.01 -2.65 8.00
CA GLN A 21 -19.43 -2.37 9.31
C GLN A 21 -18.05 -2.99 9.44
N GLN A 22 -17.89 -4.23 8.99
CA GLN A 22 -16.61 -4.89 9.04
C GLN A 22 -15.58 -4.16 8.19
N THR A 23 -16.00 -3.72 7.00
CA THR A 23 -15.12 -2.98 6.11
C THR A 23 -14.68 -1.68 6.74
N MET A 24 -15.58 -0.98 7.39
CA MET A 24 -15.24 0.27 8.05
C MET A 24 -14.27 0.04 9.21
N GLU A 25 -14.42 -1.06 9.93
CA GLU A 25 -13.51 -1.38 11.01
C GLU A 25 -12.10 -1.66 10.48
N VAL A 26 -12.02 -2.39 9.38
CA VAL A 26 -10.73 -2.63 8.75
C VAL A 26 -10.10 -1.30 8.34
N TYR A 27 -10.88 -0.45 7.69
CA TYR A 27 -10.37 0.84 7.26
C TYR A 27 -9.84 1.66 8.43
N ARG A 28 -10.61 1.74 9.50
CA ARG A 28 -10.22 2.57 10.63
C ARG A 28 -8.90 2.13 11.23
N LEU A 29 -8.73 0.83 11.37
CA LEU A 29 -7.50 0.33 11.96
C LEU A 29 -6.32 0.53 11.03
N LEU A 30 -6.49 0.24 9.75
CA LEU A 30 -5.40 0.42 8.81
C LEU A 30 -5.03 1.90 8.69
N GLN A 31 -6.04 2.79 8.68
CA GLN A 31 -5.77 4.22 8.61
C GLN A 31 -5.08 4.71 9.87
N LEU A 32 -5.41 4.15 11.02
CA LEU A 32 -4.74 4.51 12.24
C LEU A 32 -3.23 4.22 12.13
N PHE A 33 -2.88 3.05 11.63
CA PHE A 33 -1.48 2.73 11.43
C PHE A 33 -0.82 3.66 10.40
N ALA A 34 -1.51 3.90 9.30
CA ALA A 34 -0.95 4.70 8.21
C ALA A 34 -0.74 6.16 8.62
N SER A 35 -1.60 6.66 9.49
CA SER A 35 -1.52 8.05 9.93
C SER A 35 -0.22 8.35 10.65
N ARG A 36 0.40 7.35 11.24
CA ARG A 36 1.67 7.56 11.93
C ARG A 36 2.78 7.96 10.98
N LEU A 37 2.61 7.68 9.69
CA LEU A 37 3.57 8.07 8.66
C LEU A 37 2.98 9.12 7.72
N ASP A 38 1.91 9.77 8.15
CA ASP A 38 1.25 10.79 7.35
C ASP A 38 0.73 10.26 6.02
N LEU A 39 0.34 9.00 6.01
CA LEU A 39 -0.23 8.38 4.81
C LEU A 39 -1.75 8.36 4.94
N GLN A 40 -2.42 8.72 3.85
CA GLN A 40 -3.87 8.76 3.82
C GLN A 40 -4.37 7.68 2.87
N ILE A 41 -5.20 6.79 3.40
CA ILE A 41 -5.84 5.77 2.59
C ILE A 41 -6.99 6.41 1.83
N VAL A 42 -7.01 6.23 0.52
CA VAL A 42 -8.11 6.75 -0.28
C VAL A 42 -8.96 5.64 -0.88
N THR A 43 -8.44 4.42 -0.96
CA THR A 43 -9.26 3.28 -1.38
C THR A 43 -8.93 2.07 -0.53
N LEU A 44 -9.95 1.26 -0.27
CA LEU A 44 -9.79 -0.02 0.40
C LEU A 44 -10.75 -0.97 -0.26
N SER A 45 -10.25 -2.07 -0.79
CA SER A 45 -11.10 -3.01 -1.49
C SER A 45 -10.80 -4.44 -1.05
N GLU A 46 -11.85 -5.24 -1.03
CA GLU A 46 -11.75 -6.67 -0.74
C GLU A 46 -12.23 -7.43 -1.97
N SER A 47 -11.40 -8.34 -2.48
CA SER A 47 -11.76 -9.13 -3.64
C SER A 47 -12.78 -10.20 -3.28
N SER A 48 -13.28 -10.89 -4.30
CA SER A 48 -14.22 -12.00 -4.08
C SER A 48 -13.57 -13.16 -3.32
N GLN A 49 -12.25 -13.18 -3.22
CA GLN A 49 -11.53 -14.18 -2.45
C GLN A 49 -11.13 -13.67 -1.07
N GLY A 50 -11.62 -12.51 -0.68
CA GLY A 50 -11.34 -11.97 0.64
C GLY A 50 -10.00 -11.30 0.77
N GLU A 51 -9.35 -10.97 -0.34
CA GLU A 51 -8.03 -10.34 -0.28
C GLU A 51 -8.17 -8.83 -0.28
N TRP A 52 -7.47 -8.18 0.61
CA TRP A 52 -7.55 -6.73 0.80
C TRP A 52 -6.45 -6.00 0.07
N ARG A 53 -6.82 -4.85 -0.48
CA ARG A 53 -5.88 -3.96 -1.15
C ARG A 53 -6.17 -2.54 -0.71
N VAL A 54 -5.10 -1.79 -0.45
CA VAL A 54 -5.18 -0.41 0.02
C VAL A 54 -4.55 0.50 -1.01
N GLY A 55 -5.18 1.62 -1.29
CA GLY A 55 -4.58 2.66 -2.13
C GLY A 55 -4.42 3.94 -1.34
N PHE A 56 -3.30 4.62 -1.56
CA PHE A 56 -2.98 5.86 -0.87
C PHE A 56 -3.08 7.06 -1.81
N THR A 57 -3.07 8.24 -1.22
CA THR A 57 -3.28 9.49 -1.95
C THR A 57 -2.33 9.67 -3.12
N ASP A 58 -1.08 9.22 -2.98
CA ASP A 58 -0.09 9.37 -4.04
C ASP A 58 -0.19 8.29 -5.11
N GLY A 59 -1.18 7.41 -5.00
CA GLY A 59 -1.37 6.34 -5.96
C GLY A 59 -0.71 5.03 -5.61
N MET A 60 0.08 5.01 -4.54
CA MET A 60 0.72 3.78 -4.11
C MET A 60 -0.33 2.77 -3.66
N GLN A 61 -0.16 1.52 -4.03
CA GLN A 61 -1.07 0.46 -3.64
C GLN A 61 -0.34 -0.61 -2.85
N VAL A 62 -1.05 -1.21 -1.91
CA VAL A 62 -0.49 -2.25 -1.07
C VAL A 62 -1.43 -3.44 -1.06
N PHE A 63 -0.89 -4.61 -1.40
CA PHE A 63 -1.66 -5.86 -1.41
C PHE A 63 -1.41 -6.57 -0.09
N LEU A 64 -2.48 -6.77 0.67
CA LEU A 64 -2.37 -7.35 2.01
C LEU A 64 -2.84 -8.79 2.08
N GLY A 65 -3.62 -9.25 1.11
CA GLY A 65 -4.13 -10.60 1.14
C GLY A 65 -5.29 -10.75 2.10
N ALA A 66 -5.63 -12.00 2.41
CA ALA A 66 -6.81 -12.32 3.21
C ALA A 66 -6.49 -12.63 4.66
N ARG A 67 -5.23 -12.79 5.01
CA ARG A 67 -4.85 -13.18 6.36
C ARG A 67 -3.90 -12.19 6.97
N ASP A 68 -3.98 -12.06 8.29
CA ASP A 68 -3.04 -11.25 9.06
C ASP A 68 -2.91 -9.85 8.48
N VAL A 69 -4.03 -9.28 8.06
CA VAL A 69 -4.05 -8.01 7.33
C VAL A 69 -3.38 -6.92 8.17
N ASN A 70 -3.69 -6.86 9.46
CA ASN A 70 -3.12 -5.84 10.32
C ASN A 70 -1.61 -5.99 10.47
N ALA A 71 -1.15 -7.23 10.67
CA ALA A 71 0.27 -7.47 10.83
C ALA A 71 1.03 -7.16 9.54
N ARG A 72 0.42 -7.50 8.41
CA ARG A 72 1.05 -7.22 7.13
C ARG A 72 1.12 -5.73 6.84
N MET A 73 0.05 -5.01 7.19
CA MET A 73 0.07 -3.56 7.03
C MET A 73 1.14 -2.93 7.90
N GLN A 74 1.26 -3.37 9.15
CA GLN A 74 2.28 -2.83 10.03
C GLN A 74 3.68 -3.14 9.51
N ARG A 75 3.89 -4.33 8.97
CA ARG A 75 5.19 -4.68 8.40
C ARG A 75 5.50 -3.79 7.20
N PHE A 76 4.52 -3.59 6.32
CA PHE A 76 4.72 -2.70 5.18
C PHE A 76 5.09 -1.29 5.66
N LEU A 77 4.35 -0.78 6.63
CA LEU A 77 4.58 0.58 7.11
C LEU A 77 5.95 0.73 7.75
N ARG A 78 6.41 -0.30 8.43
CA ARG A 78 7.74 -0.28 9.02
C ARG A 78 8.81 -0.19 7.94
N VAL A 79 8.68 -0.98 6.88
CA VAL A 79 9.62 -0.93 5.77
C VAL A 79 9.52 0.41 5.04
N TYR A 80 8.31 0.88 4.83
CA TYR A 80 8.11 2.16 4.16
C TYR A 80 8.75 3.29 4.96
N GLY A 81 8.50 3.33 6.25
CA GLY A 81 9.01 4.40 7.10
C GLY A 81 10.52 4.37 7.25
N ASN A 82 11.11 3.17 7.22
CA ASN A 82 12.55 3.04 7.41
C ASN A 82 13.35 3.11 6.13
N ALA A 83 12.73 2.83 5.00
CA ALA A 83 13.48 2.71 3.76
C ALA A 83 12.79 3.32 2.57
N LEU A 84 11.58 2.87 2.24
CA LEU A 84 10.96 3.20 0.97
C LEU A 84 10.72 4.69 0.77
N ARG A 85 10.34 5.39 1.81
CA ARG A 85 10.00 6.81 1.69
C ARG A 85 11.23 7.66 1.36
N TYR A 86 12.42 7.11 1.54
CA TYR A 86 13.66 7.84 1.30
C TYR A 86 14.34 7.47 -0.02
N GLN A 87 13.67 6.68 -0.84
CA GLN A 87 14.29 6.18 -2.07
C GLN A 87 14.35 7.21 -3.21
N GLY A 88 13.61 8.27 -3.10
CA GLY A 88 13.58 9.25 -4.18
C GLY A 88 12.74 8.85 -5.37
N GLN A 89 12.16 7.67 -5.35
CA GLN A 89 11.24 7.20 -6.37
C GLN A 89 9.92 6.85 -5.72
N ALA A 90 8.84 7.13 -6.41
CA ALA A 90 7.53 6.78 -5.91
C ALA A 90 7.31 5.28 -6.03
N VAL A 91 6.71 4.70 -5.01
CA VAL A 91 6.33 3.29 -5.04
C VAL A 91 5.04 3.16 -5.82
N ASP A 92 5.04 2.28 -6.82
CA ASP A 92 3.84 1.98 -7.58
C ASP A 92 2.94 1.05 -6.77
N TYR A 93 3.50 -0.08 -6.34
CA TYR A 93 2.77 -0.95 -5.42
C TYR A 93 3.75 -1.76 -4.58
N ALA A 94 3.22 -2.26 -3.48
CA ALA A 94 3.95 -3.16 -2.60
C ALA A 94 3.08 -4.37 -2.34
N ASP A 95 3.69 -5.53 -2.34
CA ASP A 95 2.98 -6.77 -2.05
C ASP A 95 3.46 -7.28 -0.71
N ALA A 96 2.60 -7.17 0.29
CA ALA A 96 2.91 -7.56 1.65
C ALA A 96 2.33 -8.94 2.01
N ARG A 97 1.94 -9.72 1.02
CA ARG A 97 1.34 -11.02 1.27
C ARG A 97 2.35 -12.09 1.66
N TYR A 98 3.63 -11.80 1.44
CA TYR A 98 4.68 -12.75 1.79
C TYR A 98 4.85 -12.85 3.29
N THR A 99 5.31 -13.99 3.76
CA THR A 99 5.45 -14.21 5.19
C THR A 99 6.63 -13.49 5.78
N SER A 100 7.66 -13.23 5.01
CA SER A 100 8.90 -12.72 5.56
C SER A 100 9.44 -11.50 4.86
N GLY A 101 8.61 -10.74 4.20
CA GLY A 101 9.08 -9.53 3.56
C GLY A 101 8.03 -8.94 2.69
N ILE A 102 8.43 -7.96 1.89
CA ILE A 102 7.53 -7.36 0.93
C ILE A 102 8.25 -7.25 -0.39
N ALA A 103 7.48 -7.31 -1.47
CA ALA A 103 7.99 -7.06 -2.80
C ALA A 103 7.49 -5.68 -3.21
N VAL A 104 8.35 -4.88 -3.80
CA VAL A 104 8.03 -3.50 -4.13
C VAL A 104 8.33 -3.24 -5.59
N ARG A 105 7.42 -2.51 -6.22
CA ARG A 105 7.66 -2.00 -7.56
C ARG A 105 7.64 -0.49 -7.52
N PHE A 106 8.69 0.13 -8.04
CA PHE A 106 8.76 1.57 -8.11
C PHE A 106 8.20 2.05 -9.44
N ARG A 107 7.70 3.28 -9.46
CA ARG A 107 7.22 3.87 -10.69
C ARG A 107 8.39 4.12 -11.62
N PRO A 108 8.21 3.85 -12.92
CA PRO A 108 9.26 4.19 -13.87
C PRO A 108 9.41 5.70 -13.96
N GLU A 109 10.63 6.14 -14.20
CA GLU A 109 10.93 7.54 -14.46
C GLU A 109 11.19 7.71 -15.94
N VAL A 110 10.72 8.82 -16.49
CA VAL A 110 11.00 9.15 -17.87
C VAL A 110 12.21 10.06 -17.90
N ARG A 111 13.24 9.64 -18.61
CA ARG A 111 14.46 10.44 -18.70
C ARG A 111 14.34 11.41 -19.84
N ASN A 112 15.24 12.39 -19.85
CA ASN A 112 15.24 13.42 -20.90
C ASN A 112 15.42 12.82 -22.28
N ASP A 113 16.05 11.67 -22.38
CA ASP A 113 16.24 11.01 -23.66
C ASP A 113 15.07 10.11 -24.03
N GLY A 114 14.00 10.14 -23.27
CA GLY A 114 12.81 9.37 -23.57
C GLY A 114 12.82 7.97 -23.01
N GLN A 115 13.83 7.58 -22.30
CA GLN A 115 13.90 6.24 -21.73
C GLN A 115 13.33 6.21 -20.36
N PHE A 116 12.79 5.05 -19.99
CA PHE A 116 12.35 4.85 -18.63
C PHE A 116 13.50 4.35 -17.79
N ALA A 117 13.65 4.96 -16.64
CA ALA A 117 14.58 4.45 -15.66
C ALA A 117 13.83 3.41 -14.87
N GLY A 118 14.13 2.23 -15.14
CA GLY A 118 13.79 1.07 -14.42
C GLY A 118 12.53 0.97 -13.64
N ALA A 119 11.63 0.20 -14.09
CA ALA A 119 10.58 -0.29 -13.26
C ALA A 119 11.14 -1.51 -12.56
N ILE A 120 11.94 -1.28 -11.58
CA ILE A 120 12.62 -2.37 -10.91
C ILE A 120 11.70 -2.98 -9.88
N THR A 121 11.55 -4.27 -9.98
CA THR A 121 10.81 -5.02 -8.98
C THR A 121 11.80 -5.73 -8.12
N GLY A 122 11.64 -5.64 -6.83
CA GLY A 122 12.56 -6.30 -5.95
C GLY A 122 12.03 -6.38 -4.56
N ALA A 123 12.65 -7.22 -3.80
CA ALA A 123 12.34 -7.36 -2.39
C ALA A 123 13.22 -6.42 -1.62
N LEU A 124 12.58 -5.59 -0.83
CA LEU A 124 13.31 -4.68 0.03
C LEU A 124 13.30 -5.13 1.46
N SER A 125 13.04 -6.38 1.68
CA SER A 125 13.18 -6.92 3.01
C SER A 125 14.63 -7.24 3.22
N PRO A 126 15.04 -7.39 4.44
CA PRO A 126 16.40 -7.85 4.71
C PRO A 126 16.67 -9.19 4.14
N LEU A 127 15.67 -9.84 3.64
CA LEU A 127 15.81 -11.14 3.12
C LEU A 127 16.18 -11.17 1.72
N SER A 128 16.11 -10.22 1.13
CA SER A 128 16.20 -10.31 -0.27
C SER A 128 17.38 -10.96 -0.86
N LYS A 129 16.94 -11.26 -0.45
CA LYS A 129 17.36 -11.76 -1.09
C LYS A 129 17.30 -12.31 -1.72
N PRO A 130 17.42 -12.54 -1.98
CA PRO A 130 17.47 -13.00 -2.74
C PRO A 130 17.31 -13.48 -3.39
N ASN A 131 17.28 -13.91 -3.37
CA ASN A 131 17.12 -14.32 -4.02
C ASN A 131 17.13 -14.26 -4.67
N GLY A 132 17.32 -14.13 -4.52
CA GLY A 132 17.42 -14.05 -4.97
C GLY A 132 17.41 -13.94 -5.04
N SER A 133 17.58 -13.92 -4.74
CA SER A 133 17.55 -13.88 -4.76
C SER A 133 17.56 -13.69 -4.82
#